data_e21e59449df67dea27d65be7aea7b1db
#
_entry.id   e21e59449df67dea27d65be7aea7b1db
#
_cell.length_a   1.000
_cell.length_b   1.000
_cell.length_c   1.000
_cell.angle_alpha   90.00
_cell.angle_beta   90.00
_cell.angle_gamma   90.00
#
_symmetry.space_group_name_H-M   'P 1'
#
loop_
_entity.id
_entity.type
_entity.pdbx_description
1 polymer ?
#
loop_
_entity_poly.entity_id
_entity_poly.type
_entity_poly.pdbx_seq_one_letter_code
_entity_poly.pdbx_strand_id
1 'polypeptide(L)'
;MYLYAKETHQVASWRKANAIHGWIINYTNSIDDCTPITLEMRDLMELHNVCKEVLLNPEKAEDLLPPTSGFFFGGTEIDEWYWDSIKETVDTISTIINQSVEDATFEYQASW
;
A
#
# COMPACT_ATOMS: atom_id res chain seq x y z
N MET A 1 -1.07 -0.16 -9.80
CA MET A 1 -0.55 -0.73 -8.54
C MET A 1 -1.30 -2.01 -8.25
N TYR A 2 -0.60 -3.12 -8.25
CA TYR A 2 -1.20 -4.44 -8.10
C TYR A 2 -0.44 -5.27 -7.09
N LEU A 3 -1.15 -6.10 -6.36
CA LEU A 3 -0.57 -7.05 -5.42
C LEU A 3 -0.99 -8.45 -5.84
N TYR A 4 -0.02 -9.35 -5.98
CA TYR A 4 -0.26 -10.73 -6.39
C TYR A 4 0.15 -11.69 -5.29
N ALA A 5 -0.70 -12.69 -5.03
CA ALA A 5 -0.35 -13.84 -4.22
C ALA A 5 0.11 -14.92 -5.20
N LYS A 6 1.31 -15.45 -5.02
CA LYS A 6 1.91 -16.37 -5.99
C LYS A 6 2.10 -15.68 -7.35
N GLU A 7 2.40 -16.41 -8.39
CA GLU A 7 2.86 -15.83 -9.66
C GLU A 7 1.81 -15.03 -10.42
N THR A 8 0.55 -15.37 -10.33
CA THR A 8 -0.48 -14.78 -11.19
C THR A 8 -1.79 -14.44 -10.48
N HIS A 9 -1.91 -14.73 -9.21
CA HIS A 9 -3.17 -14.53 -8.49
C HIS A 9 -3.23 -13.11 -7.90
N GLN A 10 -3.87 -12.20 -8.61
CA GLN A 10 -4.05 -10.84 -8.14
C GLN A 10 -4.99 -10.80 -6.94
N VAL A 11 -4.54 -10.25 -5.81
CA VAL A 11 -5.33 -10.14 -4.59
C VAL A 11 -5.72 -8.70 -4.27
N ALA A 12 -5.09 -7.71 -4.89
CA ALA A 12 -5.43 -6.31 -4.67
C ALA A 12 -5.01 -5.45 -5.85
N SER A 13 -5.69 -4.32 -6.02
CA SER A 13 -5.26 -3.28 -6.95
C SER A 13 -5.59 -1.92 -6.35
N TRP A 14 -4.75 -0.95 -6.64
CA TRP A 14 -4.96 0.45 -6.25
C TRP A 14 -4.84 1.32 -7.47
N ARG A 15 -5.56 2.44 -7.44
CA ARG A 15 -5.47 3.43 -8.49
C ARG A 15 -4.96 4.74 -7.90
N LYS A 16 -3.75 5.13 -8.30
CA LYS A 16 -3.12 6.40 -7.89
C LYS A 16 -3.02 6.59 -6.37
N ALA A 17 -2.80 5.52 -5.63
CA ALA A 17 -2.59 5.58 -4.19
C ALA A 17 -1.12 5.85 -3.88
N ASN A 18 -0.67 7.08 -4.14
CA ASN A 18 0.75 7.42 -4.06
C ASN A 18 1.33 7.29 -2.65
N ALA A 19 0.55 7.55 -1.61
CA ALA A 19 1.02 7.39 -0.23
C ALA A 19 1.31 5.93 0.08
N ILE A 20 0.49 5.00 -0.41
CA ILE A 20 0.70 3.56 -0.23
C ILE A 20 1.96 3.12 -0.98
N HIS A 21 2.10 3.54 -2.23
CA HIS A 21 3.28 3.22 -3.02
C HIS A 21 4.56 3.76 -2.36
N GLY A 22 4.55 5.02 -1.94
CA GLY A 22 5.70 5.63 -1.27
C GLY A 22 6.07 4.90 0.01
N TRP A 23 5.08 4.48 0.78
CA TRP A 23 5.32 3.72 2.00
C TRP A 23 6.01 2.38 1.69
N ILE A 24 5.54 1.66 0.68
CA ILE A 24 6.12 0.37 0.29
C ILE A 24 7.57 0.55 -0.15
N ILE A 25 7.86 1.54 -0.98
CA ILE A 25 9.21 1.83 -1.45
C ILE A 25 10.14 2.12 -0.27
N ASN A 26 9.72 2.99 0.65
CA ASN A 26 10.53 3.35 1.81
C ASN A 26 10.72 2.19 2.80
N TYR A 27 9.65 1.47 3.07
CA TYR A 27 9.68 0.36 4.02
C TYR A 27 10.59 -0.78 3.55
N THR A 28 10.55 -1.09 2.26
CA THR A 28 11.36 -2.16 1.68
C THR A 28 12.73 -1.67 1.22
N ASN A 29 13.00 -0.37 1.32
CA ASN A 29 14.23 0.24 0.84
C ASN A 29 14.50 -0.09 -0.63
N SER A 30 13.44 -0.06 -1.43
CA SER A 30 13.49 -0.43 -2.85
C SER A 30 13.70 0.79 -3.74
N ILE A 31 14.09 0.54 -4.99
CA ILE A 31 14.19 1.58 -6.01
C ILE A 31 12.83 1.73 -6.69
N ASP A 32 12.39 2.97 -6.86
CA ASP A 32 11.10 3.26 -7.50
C ASP A 32 11.24 3.26 -9.03
N ASP A 33 11.40 2.07 -9.60
CA ASP A 33 11.65 1.85 -11.02
C ASP A 33 10.70 0.83 -11.66
N CYS A 34 9.53 0.64 -11.09
CA CYS A 34 8.53 -0.33 -11.55
C CYS A 34 8.97 -1.80 -11.43
N THR A 35 10.08 -2.08 -10.75
CA THR A 35 10.51 -3.45 -10.49
C THR A 35 9.58 -4.10 -9.46
N PRO A 36 9.15 -5.35 -9.67
CA PRO A 36 8.33 -6.04 -8.68
C PRO A 36 9.02 -6.17 -7.32
N ILE A 37 8.28 -6.00 -6.26
CA ILE A 37 8.78 -6.03 -4.88
C ILE A 37 8.11 -7.18 -4.15
N THR A 38 8.89 -8.04 -3.52
CA THR A 38 8.36 -9.14 -2.72
C THR A 38 7.98 -8.63 -1.33
N LEU A 39 6.75 -8.92 -0.92
CA LEU A 39 6.24 -8.59 0.41
C LEU A 39 5.84 -9.87 1.14
N GLU A 40 6.09 -9.90 2.44
CA GLU A 40 5.65 -10.97 3.31
C GLU A 40 4.36 -10.57 4.04
N MET A 41 3.72 -11.54 4.67
CA MET A 41 2.51 -11.26 5.45
C MET A 41 2.76 -10.17 6.50
N ARG A 42 3.90 -10.22 7.19
CA ARG A 42 4.24 -9.21 8.20
C ARG A 42 4.31 -7.80 7.63
N ASP A 43 4.74 -7.67 6.36
CA ASP A 43 4.82 -6.38 5.69
C ASP A 43 3.43 -5.82 5.43
N LEU A 44 2.50 -6.67 5.02
CA LEU A 44 1.10 -6.27 4.84
C LEU A 44 0.44 -5.91 6.16
N MET A 45 0.75 -6.65 7.22
CA MET A 45 0.24 -6.33 8.55
C MET A 45 0.74 -4.97 9.04
N GLU A 46 2.01 -4.65 8.78
CA GLU A 46 2.57 -3.35 9.13
C GLU A 46 1.87 -2.22 8.37
N LEU A 47 1.67 -2.39 7.07
CA LEU A 47 0.94 -1.41 6.27
C LEU A 47 -0.50 -1.23 6.79
N HIS A 48 -1.15 -2.32 7.13
CA HIS A 48 -2.49 -2.30 7.71
C HIS A 48 -2.52 -1.48 9.00
N ASN A 49 -1.54 -1.72 9.89
CA ASN A 49 -1.45 -1.00 11.15
C ASN A 49 -1.20 0.50 10.95
N VAL A 50 -0.31 0.85 10.02
CA VAL A 50 -0.02 2.26 9.71
C VAL A 50 -1.27 2.95 9.16
N CYS A 51 -1.98 2.31 8.25
CA CYS A 51 -3.21 2.86 7.69
C CYS A 51 -4.28 3.06 8.75
N LYS A 52 -4.45 2.10 9.66
CA LYS A 52 -5.40 2.24 10.77
C LYS A 52 -5.02 3.37 11.70
N GLU A 53 -3.74 3.51 12.02
CA GLU A 53 -3.25 4.58 12.88
C GLU A 53 -3.58 5.95 12.29
N VAL A 54 -3.36 6.11 10.98
CA VAL A 54 -3.65 7.36 10.27
C VAL A 54 -5.16 7.66 10.28
N LEU A 55 -6.00 6.64 10.12
CA LEU A 55 -7.45 6.84 10.15
C LEU A 55 -7.96 7.22 11.54
N LEU A 56 -7.33 6.68 12.60
CA LEU A 56 -7.69 7.02 13.98
C LEU A 56 -7.14 8.37 14.41
N ASN A 57 -5.97 8.74 13.89
CA ASN A 57 -5.28 9.98 14.22
C ASN A 57 -4.90 10.72 12.94
N PRO A 58 -5.86 11.40 12.28
CA PRO A 58 -5.60 12.04 10.98
C PRO A 58 -4.46 13.04 10.97
N GLU A 59 -4.13 13.63 12.11
CA GLU A 59 -3.01 14.56 12.27
C GLU A 59 -1.65 13.91 12.02
N LYS A 60 -1.56 12.59 12.07
CA LYS A 60 -0.33 11.84 11.81
C LYS A 60 -0.13 11.47 10.34
N ALA A 61 -1.08 11.82 9.48
CA ALA A 61 -1.04 11.41 8.07
C ALA A 61 0.24 11.85 7.36
N GLU A 62 0.67 13.08 7.55
CA GLU A 62 1.87 13.60 6.90
C GLU A 62 3.16 12.95 7.42
N ASP A 63 3.15 12.45 8.65
CA ASP A 63 4.31 11.79 9.24
C ASP A 63 4.39 10.32 8.88
N LEU A 64 3.25 9.62 8.88
CA LEU A 64 3.21 8.17 8.71
C LEU A 64 2.97 7.72 7.28
N LEU A 65 2.13 8.43 6.55
CA LEU A 65 1.76 8.11 5.16
C LEU A 65 1.71 9.39 4.31
N PRO A 66 2.83 10.07 4.12
CA PRO A 66 2.82 11.29 3.32
C PRO A 66 2.53 10.99 1.85
N PRO A 67 1.71 11.83 1.18
CA PRO A 67 1.55 11.71 -0.26
C PRO A 67 2.88 11.88 -0.98
N THR A 68 3.09 11.08 -2.02
CA THR A 68 4.34 11.08 -2.78
C THR A 68 4.07 11.61 -4.18
N SER A 69 4.87 12.56 -4.65
CA SER A 69 4.74 13.09 -6.00
C SER A 69 5.23 12.08 -7.03
N GLY A 70 4.61 12.09 -8.21
CA GLY A 70 4.99 11.22 -9.31
C GLY A 70 4.13 11.49 -10.51
N PHE A 71 4.62 11.16 -11.70
CA PHE A 71 3.95 11.49 -12.96
C PHE A 71 2.54 10.94 -13.08
N PHE A 72 2.35 9.71 -12.66
CA PHE A 72 1.08 9.00 -12.88
C PHE A 72 0.27 8.83 -11.61
N PHE A 73 0.79 9.35 -10.50
CA PHE A 73 0.04 9.38 -9.27
C PHE A 73 -0.75 10.67 -9.17
N GLY A 74 -1.75 10.70 -8.33
CA GLY A 74 -2.52 11.90 -8.06
C GLY A 74 -1.69 13.00 -7.40
N GLY A 75 -2.34 14.04 -6.96
CA GLY A 75 -1.68 15.16 -6.29
C GLY A 75 -1.07 14.75 -4.95
N THR A 76 -0.34 15.67 -4.36
CA THR A 76 0.30 15.47 -3.06
C THR A 76 -0.54 16.02 -1.91
N GLU A 77 -1.81 16.32 -2.17
CA GLU A 77 -2.71 16.83 -1.15
C GLU A 77 -3.36 15.69 -0.38
N ILE A 78 -3.60 15.93 0.91
CA ILE A 78 -4.37 15.02 1.75
C ILE A 78 -5.83 15.43 1.60
N ASP A 79 -6.50 14.79 0.66
CA ASP A 79 -7.89 15.10 0.30
C ASP A 79 -8.75 13.85 0.38
N GLU A 80 -9.95 13.93 -0.17
CA GLU A 80 -10.92 12.83 -0.16
C GLU A 80 -10.36 11.57 -0.83
N TRP A 81 -9.61 11.71 -1.93
CA TRP A 81 -8.97 10.60 -2.62
C TRP A 81 -7.94 9.90 -1.74
N TYR A 82 -7.19 10.68 -0.99
CA TYR A 82 -6.22 10.15 -0.04
C TYR A 82 -6.92 9.27 1.01
N TRP A 83 -7.96 9.78 1.65
CA TRP A 83 -8.68 9.05 2.70
C TRP A 83 -9.37 7.82 2.16
N ASP A 84 -9.95 7.89 0.97
CA ASP A 84 -10.59 6.76 0.33
C ASP A 84 -9.57 5.64 0.04
N SER A 85 -8.39 5.99 -0.45
CA SER A 85 -7.35 5.00 -0.72
C SER A 85 -6.85 4.32 0.56
N ILE A 86 -6.75 5.07 1.67
CA ILE A 86 -6.34 4.51 2.95
C ILE A 86 -7.38 3.53 3.48
N LYS A 87 -8.65 3.91 3.44
CA LYS A 87 -9.75 3.04 3.88
C LYS A 87 -9.84 1.77 3.05
N GLU A 88 -9.73 1.90 1.74
CA GLU A 88 -9.74 0.76 0.83
C GLU A 88 -8.58 -0.18 1.13
N THR A 89 -7.40 0.36 1.42
CA THR A 89 -6.23 -0.43 1.76
C THR A 89 -6.44 -1.23 3.03
N VAL A 90 -7.02 -0.62 4.08
CA VAL A 90 -7.33 -1.33 5.32
C VAL A 90 -8.26 -2.51 5.05
N ASP A 91 -9.34 -2.28 4.32
CA ASP A 91 -10.32 -3.32 4.03
C ASP A 91 -9.72 -4.45 3.19
N THR A 92 -8.96 -4.11 2.17
CA THR A 92 -8.32 -5.07 1.27
C THR A 92 -7.31 -5.93 2.01
N ILE A 93 -6.45 -5.32 2.80
CA ILE A 93 -5.42 -6.06 3.55
C ILE A 93 -6.06 -6.94 4.63
N SER A 94 -7.10 -6.45 5.31
CA SER A 94 -7.83 -7.26 6.27
C SER A 94 -8.35 -8.54 5.63
N THR A 95 -8.92 -8.44 4.43
CA THR A 95 -9.42 -9.60 3.69
C THR A 95 -8.28 -10.55 3.34
N ILE A 96 -7.15 -10.03 2.87
CA ILE A 96 -5.98 -10.84 2.53
C ILE A 96 -5.45 -11.59 3.75
N ILE A 97 -5.30 -10.91 4.88
CA ILE A 97 -4.82 -11.50 6.12
C ILE A 97 -5.74 -12.65 6.57
N ASN A 98 -7.06 -12.46 6.48
CA ASN A 98 -8.03 -13.45 6.90
C ASN A 98 -8.08 -14.67 5.99
N GLN A 99 -7.70 -14.53 4.73
CA GLN A 99 -7.79 -15.59 3.73
C GLN A 99 -6.47 -16.30 3.44
N SER A 100 -5.37 -15.76 3.91
CA SER A 100 -4.03 -16.25 3.57
C SER A 100 -3.38 -16.99 4.74
N VAL A 101 -2.41 -17.85 4.42
CA VAL A 101 -1.60 -18.51 5.44
C VAL A 101 -0.50 -17.57 5.95
N GLU A 102 0.00 -17.84 7.18
CA GLU A 102 0.95 -16.94 7.86
C GLU A 102 2.26 -16.71 7.08
N ASP A 103 2.71 -17.72 6.35
CA ASP A 103 3.97 -17.65 5.60
C ASP A 103 3.77 -17.30 4.13
N ALA A 104 2.59 -16.79 3.77
CA ALA A 104 2.33 -16.38 2.39
C ALA A 104 3.24 -15.22 1.99
N THR A 105 3.66 -15.23 0.73
CA THR A 105 4.42 -14.13 0.14
C THR A 105 3.62 -13.51 -1.00
N PHE A 106 3.89 -12.24 -1.28
CA PHE A 106 3.17 -11.47 -2.27
C PHE A 106 4.16 -10.70 -3.13
N GLU A 107 3.74 -10.35 -4.33
CA GLU A 107 4.52 -9.53 -5.22
C GLU A 107 3.76 -8.24 -5.52
N TYR A 108 4.37 -7.12 -5.19
CA TYR A 108 3.79 -5.80 -5.46
C TYR A 108 4.37 -5.26 -6.76
N GLN A 109 3.50 -4.84 -7.67
CA GLN A 109 3.89 -4.26 -8.94
C GLN A 109 3.21 -2.90 -9.12
N ALA A 110 3.99 -1.92 -9.51
CA ALA A 110 3.48 -0.60 -9.87
C ALA A 110 3.90 -0.31 -11.30
N SER A 111 2.95 0.22 -12.06
CA SER A 111 3.16 0.55 -13.45
C SER A 111 2.55 1.94 -13.69
N TRP A 112 3.35 2.87 -14.14
CA TRP A 112 2.92 4.23 -14.45
C TRP A 112 3.58 4.77 -15.71
#